data_6a6b842f70d5e85db856668a7076b127
#
_entry.id   6a6b842f70d5e85db856668a7076b127
#
_cell.length_a   1.000
_cell.length_b   1.000
_cell.length_c   1.000
_cell.angle_alpha   90.00
_cell.angle_beta   90.00
_cell.angle_gamma   90.00
#
_symmetry.space_group_name_H-M   'P 1'
#
loop_
_entity.id
_entity.type
_entity.pdbx_description
1 polymer ?
#
loop_
_entity_poly.entity_id
_entity_poly.type
_entity_poly.pdbx_seq_one_letter_code
_entity_poly.pdbx_strand_id
1 'polypeptide(L)'
;MKKIYKSIFFLVAACFVGFSYSGAYFSSSVLISGNGITTAKPLKLGKIVISEVYYDVSPDKGSEPNDEWIELYNSGDMALSIKDWKIIDNGATRTIHSNISIPPHGIVLVSKDHSVWNNYNNIPNNVTYVELGQNIGNGLSNSGDLITIKDQNESIIDQMSYGTNTTIFNPSCADVEEGYSLERSPASQDTDLASDFINQK
;
A
#
# COMPACT_ATOMS: atom_id res chain seq x y z
N MET A 1 -21.31 61.98 7.05
CA MET A 1 -21.90 60.66 7.41
C MET A 1 -20.81 59.61 7.42
N LYS A 2 -20.36 59.17 8.59
CA LYS A 2 -19.34 58.14 8.74
C LYS A 2 -20.03 56.79 8.73
N LYS A 3 -19.71 55.93 7.75
CA LYS A 3 -20.16 54.53 7.73
C LYS A 3 -19.34 53.73 8.72
N ILE A 4 -20.00 53.19 9.77
CA ILE A 4 -19.42 52.30 10.77
C ILE A 4 -19.53 50.87 10.13
N TYR A 5 -18.38 50.26 9.86
CA TYR A 5 -18.32 48.84 9.50
C TYR A 5 -18.30 48.05 10.81
N LYS A 6 -19.38 47.32 11.06
CA LYS A 6 -19.41 46.33 12.13
C LYS A 6 -18.70 45.06 11.61
N SER A 7 -17.51 44.82 12.14
CA SER A 7 -16.83 43.52 11.94
C SER A 7 -17.58 42.46 12.80
N ILE A 8 -18.23 41.55 12.16
CA ILE A 8 -18.80 40.39 12.82
C ILE A 8 -17.70 39.34 12.92
N PHE A 9 -17.18 39.11 14.09
CA PHE A 9 -16.31 37.99 14.41
C PHE A 9 -17.22 36.73 14.55
N PHE A 10 -17.13 35.80 13.64
CA PHE A 10 -17.69 34.47 13.86
C PHE A 10 -16.63 33.62 14.59
N LEU A 11 -16.92 33.29 15.81
CA LEU A 11 -16.17 32.30 16.58
C LEU A 11 -16.59 30.91 16.05
N VAL A 12 -15.73 30.25 15.30
CA VAL A 12 -15.94 28.86 14.91
C VAL A 12 -15.55 28.00 16.10
N ALA A 13 -16.53 27.54 16.87
CA ALA A 13 -16.32 26.50 17.85
C ALA A 13 -16.11 25.16 17.15
N ALA A 14 -14.88 24.65 17.18
CA ALA A 14 -14.61 23.28 16.75
C ALA A 14 -15.13 22.33 17.83
N CYS A 15 -16.28 21.69 17.61
CA CYS A 15 -16.72 20.58 18.43
C CYS A 15 -15.88 19.36 18.08
N PHE A 16 -14.93 19.02 18.96
CA PHE A 16 -14.28 17.72 18.94
C PHE A 16 -15.22 16.71 19.61
N VAL A 17 -15.89 15.90 18.84
CA VAL A 17 -16.54 14.69 19.34
C VAL A 17 -15.52 13.57 19.22
N GLY A 18 -14.88 13.24 20.33
CA GLY A 18 -13.96 12.10 20.38
C GLY A 18 -14.73 10.80 20.34
N PHE A 19 -14.68 10.11 19.20
CA PHE A 19 -15.00 8.69 19.13
C PHE A 19 -13.69 7.94 18.95
N SER A 20 -13.31 7.19 19.98
CA SER A 20 -12.20 6.22 19.89
C SER A 20 -12.67 5.01 19.09
N TYR A 21 -12.48 5.05 17.78
CA TYR A 21 -12.49 3.89 16.92
C TYR A 21 -11.31 4.01 15.94
N SER A 22 -10.42 3.04 16.02
CA SER A 22 -9.36 2.69 15.04
C SER A 22 -9.04 3.76 13.98
N GLY A 23 -8.14 4.66 14.30
CA GLY A 23 -7.19 5.29 13.37
C GLY A 23 -7.67 6.22 12.26
N ALA A 24 -8.94 6.50 12.11
CA ALA A 24 -9.43 7.38 11.05
C ALA A 24 -9.70 8.80 11.58
N TYR A 25 -8.79 9.72 11.35
CA TYR A 25 -9.04 11.15 11.57
C TYR A 25 -9.63 11.75 10.29
N PHE A 26 -10.89 12.20 10.35
CA PHE A 26 -11.48 13.01 9.30
C PHE A 26 -11.19 14.49 9.62
N SER A 27 -10.38 15.15 8.81
CA SER A 27 -10.29 16.61 8.82
C SER A 27 -10.99 17.14 7.57
N SER A 28 -12.03 17.95 7.74
CA SER A 28 -12.60 18.75 6.67
C SER A 28 -12.17 20.20 6.87
N SER A 29 -11.56 20.81 5.86
CA SER A 29 -11.28 22.23 5.83
C SER A 29 -12.31 22.94 4.96
N VAL A 30 -12.89 24.03 5.50
CA VAL A 30 -13.76 24.93 4.75
C VAL A 30 -12.94 26.14 4.36
N LEU A 31 -12.72 26.35 3.08
CA LEU A 31 -12.12 27.58 2.56
C LEU A 31 -13.25 28.55 2.18
N ILE A 32 -13.27 29.69 2.85
CA ILE A 32 -14.17 30.80 2.51
C ILE A 32 -13.36 31.79 1.66
N SER A 33 -13.60 31.81 0.35
CA SER A 33 -13.00 32.78 -0.57
C SER A 33 -14.11 33.50 -1.32
N GLY A 34 -14.21 34.82 -1.13
CA GLY A 34 -15.23 35.62 -1.76
C GLY A 34 -16.66 35.28 -1.29
N ASN A 35 -17.63 35.30 -2.20
CA ASN A 35 -19.06 35.04 -1.90
C ASN A 35 -19.46 33.57 -2.01
N GLY A 36 -18.50 32.65 -2.03
CA GLY A 36 -18.76 31.21 -2.16
C GLY A 36 -18.13 30.40 -1.02
N ILE A 37 -18.88 29.40 -0.53
CA ILE A 37 -18.37 28.37 0.37
C ILE A 37 -18.05 27.17 -0.51
N THR A 38 -16.75 26.86 -0.66
CA THR A 38 -16.32 25.61 -1.28
C THR A 38 -15.89 24.66 -0.18
N THR A 39 -16.50 23.49 -0.13
CA THR A 39 -16.01 22.39 0.72
C THR A 39 -14.84 21.74 0.02
N ALA A 40 -13.67 21.72 0.65
CA ALA A 40 -12.57 20.89 0.18
C ALA A 40 -13.02 19.42 0.27
N LYS A 41 -12.70 18.64 -0.78
CA LYS A 41 -12.88 17.18 -0.73
C LYS A 41 -12.16 16.66 0.53
N PRO A 42 -12.82 15.85 1.38
CA PRO A 42 -12.13 15.22 2.51
C PRO A 42 -10.93 14.44 1.99
N LEU A 43 -9.76 14.66 2.59
CA LEU A 43 -8.57 13.87 2.28
C LEU A 43 -8.83 12.43 2.72
N LYS A 44 -8.64 11.47 1.81
CA LYS A 44 -8.67 10.06 2.14
C LYS A 44 -7.37 9.73 2.87
N LEU A 45 -7.47 9.27 4.11
CA LEU A 45 -6.31 8.72 4.82
C LEU A 45 -5.74 7.57 4.01
N GLY A 46 -4.41 7.58 3.84
CA GLY A 46 -3.73 6.56 3.08
C GLY A 46 -3.88 5.20 3.73
N LYS A 47 -4.13 4.20 2.90
CA LYS A 47 -3.96 2.79 3.22
C LYS A 47 -2.94 2.24 2.23
N ILE A 48 -1.88 1.62 2.76
CA ILE A 48 -0.97 0.85 1.93
C ILE A 48 -1.60 -0.51 1.70
N VAL A 49 -1.62 -0.94 0.45
CA VAL A 49 -2.11 -2.26 0.07
C VAL A 49 -1.05 -3.00 -0.74
N ILE A 50 -1.07 -4.31 -0.68
CA ILE A 50 -0.32 -5.19 -1.59
C ILE A 50 -1.02 -5.09 -2.92
N SER A 51 -0.38 -4.46 -3.91
CA SER A 51 -0.97 -4.28 -5.24
C SER A 51 -0.51 -5.31 -6.24
N GLU A 52 0.70 -5.89 -6.08
CA GLU A 52 1.17 -6.95 -6.95
C GLU A 52 2.16 -7.86 -6.25
N VAL A 53 2.15 -9.14 -6.62
CA VAL A 53 3.08 -10.16 -6.10
C VAL A 53 3.58 -11.01 -7.27
N TYR A 54 4.89 -11.09 -7.42
CA TYR A 54 5.57 -11.93 -8.38
C TYR A 54 6.42 -12.96 -7.63
N TYR A 55 5.98 -14.21 -7.64
CA TYR A 55 6.56 -15.29 -6.84
C TYR A 55 7.09 -16.45 -7.67
N ASP A 56 6.49 -16.75 -8.82
CA ASP A 56 6.91 -17.83 -9.72
C ASP A 56 7.78 -17.23 -10.84
N VAL A 57 9.07 -17.10 -10.53
CA VAL A 57 10.03 -16.32 -11.33
C VAL A 57 10.46 -17.10 -12.57
N SER A 58 10.13 -16.57 -13.75
CA SER A 58 10.59 -17.17 -15.02
C SER A 58 12.10 -17.03 -15.20
N PRO A 59 12.75 -18.00 -15.87
CA PRO A 59 14.21 -18.01 -16.04
C PRO A 59 14.79 -16.79 -16.76
N ASP A 60 14.00 -16.09 -17.57
CA ASP A 60 14.40 -14.85 -18.23
C ASP A 60 14.34 -13.61 -17.32
N LYS A 61 13.70 -13.74 -16.17
CA LYS A 61 13.58 -12.70 -15.13
C LYS A 61 14.48 -12.92 -13.94
N GLY A 62 15.04 -14.11 -13.79
CA GLY A 62 15.96 -14.39 -12.69
C GLY A 62 15.86 -15.80 -12.15
N SER A 63 15.97 -15.92 -10.82
CA SER A 63 15.92 -17.19 -10.11
C SER A 63 15.24 -17.06 -8.78
N GLU A 64 14.45 -18.04 -8.40
CA GLU A 64 13.85 -18.13 -7.07
C GLU A 64 14.88 -18.52 -6.00
N PRO A 65 14.67 -18.05 -4.80
CA PRO A 65 13.77 -16.98 -4.33
C PRO A 65 14.40 -15.58 -4.41
N ASN A 66 15.45 -15.38 -5.23
CA ASN A 66 16.26 -14.16 -5.21
C ASN A 66 15.58 -13.00 -5.95
N ASP A 67 14.82 -13.32 -6.99
CA ASP A 67 14.27 -12.33 -7.90
C ASP A 67 12.74 -12.18 -7.78
N GLU A 68 12.17 -12.68 -6.66
CA GLU A 68 10.80 -12.42 -6.25
C GLU A 68 10.63 -10.97 -5.81
N TRP A 69 9.42 -10.42 -6.01
CA TRP A 69 9.11 -9.07 -5.58
C TRP A 69 7.64 -8.85 -5.23
N ILE A 70 7.38 -7.81 -4.47
CA ILE A 70 6.03 -7.32 -4.21
C ILE A 70 5.96 -5.82 -4.49
N GLU A 71 4.78 -5.38 -4.93
CA GLU A 71 4.44 -3.97 -5.06
C GLU A 71 3.50 -3.56 -3.92
N LEU A 72 3.77 -2.39 -3.32
CA LEU A 72 2.91 -1.75 -2.35
C LEU A 72 2.40 -0.44 -2.93
N TYR A 73 1.09 -0.23 -2.88
CA TYR A 73 0.41 0.96 -3.37
C TYR A 73 -0.19 1.79 -2.24
N ASN A 74 0.00 3.10 -2.28
CA ASN A 74 -0.65 4.04 -1.37
C ASN A 74 -1.99 4.51 -1.97
N SER A 75 -3.10 3.99 -1.48
CA SER A 75 -4.44 4.32 -1.95
C SER A 75 -4.99 5.66 -1.41
N GLY A 76 -4.19 6.39 -0.61
CA GLY A 76 -4.62 7.62 0.04
C GLY A 76 -4.10 8.90 -0.61
N ASP A 77 -4.59 10.01 -0.08
CA ASP A 77 -4.25 11.38 -0.55
C ASP A 77 -3.07 11.99 0.23
N MET A 78 -2.39 11.22 1.10
CA MET A 78 -1.24 11.65 1.89
C MET A 78 -0.08 10.67 1.74
N ALA A 79 1.15 11.21 1.78
CA ALA A 79 2.34 10.37 1.81
C ALA A 79 2.44 9.58 3.13
N LEU A 80 2.84 8.32 3.06
CA LEU A 80 2.98 7.43 4.22
C LEU A 80 4.40 6.86 4.30
N SER A 81 5.04 7.03 5.47
CA SER A 81 6.31 6.38 5.74
C SER A 81 6.10 4.90 6.06
N ILE A 82 6.92 4.06 5.44
CA ILE A 82 6.94 2.60 5.68
C ILE A 82 8.20 2.15 6.43
N LYS A 83 8.93 3.11 7.01
CA LYS A 83 10.10 2.79 7.83
C LYS A 83 9.70 1.91 9.01
N ASP A 84 10.52 0.90 9.29
CA ASP A 84 10.34 -0.10 10.34
C ASP A 84 9.07 -0.95 10.21
N TRP A 85 8.41 -0.91 9.04
CA TRP A 85 7.34 -1.82 8.71
C TRP A 85 7.88 -3.22 8.44
N LYS A 86 7.01 -4.20 8.56
CA LYS A 86 7.36 -5.61 8.43
C LYS A 86 6.61 -6.27 7.30
N ILE A 87 7.33 -7.10 6.57
CA ILE A 87 6.78 -8.02 5.59
C ILE A 87 6.96 -9.43 6.18
N ILE A 88 5.88 -10.15 6.30
CA ILE A 88 5.84 -11.47 6.91
C ILE A 88 5.29 -12.44 5.87
N ASP A 89 6.05 -13.46 5.60
CA ASP A 89 5.72 -14.61 4.79
C ASP A 89 5.77 -15.83 5.71
N ASN A 90 4.72 -16.59 5.78
CA ASN A 90 4.57 -17.91 6.43
C ASN A 90 5.54 -18.22 7.58
N GLY A 91 5.86 -17.25 8.41
CA GLY A 91 6.72 -17.39 9.59
C GLY A 91 8.09 -16.73 9.53
N ALA A 92 8.51 -16.19 8.38
CA ALA A 92 9.70 -15.35 8.30
C ALA A 92 9.32 -13.87 8.19
N THR A 93 10.09 -13.01 8.85
CA THR A 93 9.84 -11.57 8.91
C THR A 93 11.01 -10.80 8.32
N ARG A 94 10.70 -9.80 7.48
CA ARG A 94 11.66 -8.81 6.99
C ARG A 94 11.21 -7.42 7.43
N THR A 95 12.14 -6.65 7.97
CA THR A 95 11.87 -5.27 8.39
C THR A 95 12.42 -4.30 7.34
N ILE A 96 11.64 -3.32 6.97
CA ILE A 96 12.02 -2.25 6.06
C ILE A 96 12.78 -1.19 6.87
N HIS A 97 14.11 -1.20 6.79
CA HIS A 97 14.95 -0.23 7.52
C HIS A 97 15.11 1.10 6.79
N SER A 98 14.84 1.12 5.49
CA SER A 98 14.96 2.31 4.65
C SER A 98 13.97 3.38 5.05
N ASN A 99 14.43 4.64 5.10
CA ASN A 99 13.57 5.79 5.39
C ASN A 99 12.80 6.21 4.11
N ILE A 100 11.84 5.41 3.73
CA ILE A 100 11.04 5.57 2.51
C ILE A 100 9.63 6.01 2.88
N SER A 101 9.11 6.93 2.05
CA SER A 101 7.71 7.38 2.11
C SER A 101 7.07 7.18 0.75
N ILE A 102 5.92 6.51 0.73
CA ILE A 102 5.15 6.29 -0.48
C ILE A 102 4.24 7.51 -0.69
N PRO A 103 4.41 8.27 -1.79
CA PRO A 103 3.59 9.45 -2.06
C PRO A 103 2.11 9.06 -2.26
N PRO A 104 1.18 10.04 -2.24
CA PRO A 104 -0.21 9.80 -2.59
C PRO A 104 -0.32 9.10 -3.94
N HIS A 105 -1.09 8.02 -4.00
CA HIS A 105 -1.29 7.19 -5.21
C HIS A 105 0.00 6.71 -5.86
N GLY A 106 1.09 6.67 -5.08
CA GLY A 106 2.39 6.16 -5.50
C GLY A 106 2.54 4.68 -5.18
N ILE A 107 3.55 4.09 -5.80
CA ILE A 107 3.96 2.70 -5.61
C ILE A 107 5.39 2.62 -5.07
N VAL A 108 5.66 1.52 -4.40
CA VAL A 108 7.02 1.10 -4.05
C VAL A 108 7.18 -0.37 -4.42
N LEU A 109 8.30 -0.68 -5.05
CA LEU A 109 8.69 -2.05 -5.38
C LEU A 109 9.65 -2.57 -4.31
N VAL A 110 9.33 -3.72 -3.76
CA VAL A 110 10.10 -4.37 -2.69
C VAL A 110 10.68 -5.66 -3.20
N SER A 111 11.99 -5.80 -3.09
CA SER A 111 12.71 -7.00 -3.49
C SER A 111 13.91 -7.25 -2.58
N LYS A 112 14.64 -8.33 -2.85
CA LYS A 112 15.89 -8.62 -2.16
C LYS A 112 16.91 -7.51 -2.35
N ASP A 113 17.18 -7.14 -3.60
CA ASP A 113 18.12 -6.08 -3.98
C ASP A 113 17.73 -5.46 -5.33
N HIS A 114 18.45 -4.42 -5.73
CA HIS A 114 18.12 -3.66 -6.94
C HIS A 114 18.37 -4.43 -8.25
N SER A 115 19.20 -5.47 -8.23
CA SER A 115 19.53 -6.24 -9.44
C SER A 115 18.33 -6.93 -10.07
N VAL A 116 17.30 -7.24 -9.28
CA VAL A 116 16.02 -7.79 -9.73
C VAL A 116 15.45 -6.97 -10.89
N TRP A 117 15.53 -5.65 -10.79
CA TRP A 117 14.92 -4.73 -11.76
C TRP A 117 15.68 -4.63 -13.09
N ASN A 118 16.90 -5.11 -13.16
CA ASN A 118 17.70 -5.14 -14.42
C ASN A 118 17.06 -6.03 -15.48
N ASN A 119 16.22 -6.98 -15.07
CA ASN A 119 15.53 -7.92 -15.96
C ASN A 119 14.18 -7.40 -16.47
N TYR A 120 13.78 -6.20 -16.04
CA TYR A 120 12.50 -5.58 -16.40
C TYR A 120 12.72 -4.36 -17.28
N ASN A 121 11.96 -4.29 -18.38
CA ASN A 121 11.93 -3.13 -19.26
C ASN A 121 10.73 -2.25 -18.89
N ASN A 122 10.88 -0.95 -19.09
CA ASN A 122 9.77 0.01 -18.93
C ASN A 122 9.27 0.27 -17.49
N ILE A 123 10.11 0.03 -16.47
CA ILE A 123 9.78 0.48 -15.13
C ILE A 123 9.70 2.01 -15.13
N PRO A 124 8.64 2.63 -14.62
CA PRO A 124 8.53 4.08 -14.54
C PRO A 124 9.68 4.71 -13.76
N ASN A 125 10.27 5.80 -14.28
CA ASN A 125 11.42 6.47 -13.65
C ASN A 125 11.15 7.05 -12.24
N ASN A 126 9.89 7.15 -11.83
CA ASN A 126 9.48 7.69 -10.53
C ASN A 126 9.13 6.61 -9.51
N VAL A 127 9.43 5.35 -9.77
CA VAL A 127 9.22 4.26 -8.82
C VAL A 127 10.29 4.31 -7.74
N THR A 128 9.86 4.11 -6.52
CA THR A 128 10.75 3.94 -5.36
C THR A 128 10.99 2.46 -5.09
N TYR A 129 12.20 2.12 -4.68
CA TYR A 129 12.59 0.75 -4.39
C TYR A 129 12.90 0.57 -2.91
N VAL A 130 12.49 -0.58 -2.37
CA VAL A 130 12.91 -1.09 -1.06
C VAL A 130 13.75 -2.33 -1.29
N GLU A 131 15.00 -2.26 -0.89
CA GLU A 131 15.94 -3.38 -0.92
C GLU A 131 16.00 -3.98 0.49
N LEU A 132 15.57 -5.24 0.62
CA LEU A 132 15.53 -5.93 1.91
C LEU A 132 16.90 -6.51 2.30
N GLY A 133 17.82 -6.67 1.34
CA GLY A 133 19.10 -7.35 1.50
C GLY A 133 19.00 -8.87 1.68
N GLN A 134 17.78 -9.39 1.73
CA GLN A 134 17.41 -10.79 1.86
C GLN A 134 16.14 -11.08 1.08
N ASN A 135 15.87 -12.34 0.82
CA ASN A 135 14.62 -12.75 0.16
C ASN A 135 13.39 -12.29 0.94
N ILE A 136 12.28 -12.11 0.25
CA ILE A 136 10.99 -11.86 0.89
C ILE A 136 10.67 -13.06 1.77
N GLY A 137 10.44 -12.80 3.06
CA GLY A 137 10.23 -13.88 4.01
C GLY A 137 11.32 -14.96 3.97
N ASN A 138 10.93 -16.21 3.81
CA ASN A 138 11.83 -17.35 3.54
C ASN A 138 11.87 -17.78 2.07
N GLY A 139 11.25 -17.00 1.19
CA GLY A 139 10.96 -17.24 -0.22
C GLY A 139 9.48 -17.57 -0.41
N LEU A 140 8.87 -16.89 -1.36
CA LEU A 140 7.45 -17.06 -1.69
C LEU A 140 7.23 -18.42 -2.37
N SER A 141 6.28 -19.20 -1.88
CA SER A 141 6.04 -20.56 -2.39
C SER A 141 5.24 -20.53 -3.69
N ASN A 142 5.71 -21.23 -4.75
CA ASN A 142 4.99 -21.35 -6.03
C ASN A 142 3.65 -22.09 -5.90
N SER A 143 3.47 -22.94 -4.88
CA SER A 143 2.22 -23.68 -4.71
C SER A 143 1.19 -22.97 -3.83
N GLY A 144 1.60 -21.90 -3.15
CA GLY A 144 0.71 -21.10 -2.31
C GLY A 144 1.35 -20.62 -1.02
N ASP A 145 1.07 -19.39 -0.67
CA ASP A 145 1.60 -18.72 0.50
C ASP A 145 0.66 -17.63 1.04
N LEU A 146 1.09 -16.97 2.11
CA LEU A 146 0.44 -15.78 2.64
C LEU A 146 1.47 -14.67 2.83
N ILE A 147 1.04 -13.45 2.60
CA ILE A 147 1.86 -12.25 2.84
C ILE A 147 1.10 -11.33 3.77
N THR A 148 1.76 -10.86 4.82
CA THR A 148 1.22 -9.89 5.76
C THR A 148 2.14 -8.69 5.85
N ILE A 149 1.57 -7.50 5.70
CA ILE A 149 2.24 -6.22 5.94
C ILE A 149 1.80 -5.71 7.30
N LYS A 150 2.77 -5.39 8.16
CA LYS A 150 2.53 -4.74 9.46
C LYS A 150 3.26 -3.41 9.57
N ASP A 151 2.67 -2.47 10.28
CA ASP A 151 3.32 -1.22 10.63
C ASP A 151 4.33 -1.39 11.78
N GLN A 152 5.01 -0.30 12.16
CA GLN A 152 5.98 -0.28 13.27
C GLN A 152 5.37 -0.58 14.65
N ASN A 153 4.03 -0.53 14.77
CA ASN A 153 3.29 -0.82 15.99
C ASN A 153 2.71 -2.24 16.01
N GLU A 154 3.11 -3.10 15.08
CA GLU A 154 2.63 -4.47 14.88
C GLU A 154 1.16 -4.55 14.40
N SER A 155 0.55 -3.44 13.98
CA SER A 155 -0.79 -3.45 13.41
C SER A 155 -0.75 -4.02 11.99
N ILE A 156 -1.67 -4.92 11.69
CA ILE A 156 -1.82 -5.46 10.34
C ILE A 156 -2.35 -4.34 9.44
N ILE A 157 -1.66 -4.10 8.34
CA ILE A 157 -2.00 -3.06 7.36
C ILE A 157 -2.71 -3.69 6.16
N ASP A 158 -2.16 -4.78 5.63
CA ASP A 158 -2.77 -5.54 4.55
C ASP A 158 -2.29 -6.99 4.57
N GLN A 159 -3.11 -7.90 4.01
CA GLN A 159 -2.80 -9.32 3.93
C GLN A 159 -3.36 -9.91 2.65
N MET A 160 -2.68 -10.93 2.14
CA MET A 160 -3.23 -11.77 1.08
C MET A 160 -2.77 -13.22 1.23
N SER A 161 -3.48 -14.13 0.58
CA SER A 161 -3.06 -15.51 0.40
C SER A 161 -3.41 -16.01 -0.99
N TYR A 162 -2.59 -16.92 -1.52
CA TYR A 162 -2.75 -17.47 -2.85
C TYR A 162 -2.45 -18.96 -2.92
N GLY A 163 -2.79 -19.57 -4.04
CA GLY A 163 -2.57 -21.00 -4.28
C GLY A 163 -3.30 -21.87 -3.27
N THR A 164 -2.59 -22.79 -2.64
CA THR A 164 -3.15 -23.73 -1.64
C THR A 164 -3.34 -23.14 -0.26
N ASN A 165 -2.85 -21.91 0.01
CA ASN A 165 -2.98 -21.28 1.31
C ASN A 165 -4.31 -20.51 1.42
N THR A 166 -5.23 -21.01 2.22
CA THR A 166 -6.56 -20.41 2.44
C THR A 166 -6.69 -19.69 3.78
N THR A 167 -5.55 -19.29 4.38
CA THR A 167 -5.55 -18.70 5.74
C THR A 167 -6.17 -17.31 5.77
N ILE A 168 -5.94 -16.51 4.75
CA ILE A 168 -6.46 -15.13 4.65
C ILE A 168 -7.71 -15.11 3.78
N PHE A 169 -7.61 -15.60 2.55
CA PHE A 169 -8.74 -15.69 1.63
C PHE A 169 -9.21 -17.14 1.50
N ASN A 170 -10.53 -17.37 1.51
CA ASN A 170 -11.11 -18.68 1.25
C ASN A 170 -12.34 -18.57 0.33
N PRO A 171 -12.21 -18.88 -0.98
CA PRO A 171 -10.99 -19.38 -1.62
C PRO A 171 -9.88 -18.35 -1.67
N SER A 172 -8.63 -18.81 -1.72
CA SER A 172 -7.44 -17.97 -1.95
C SER A 172 -7.39 -17.43 -3.38
N CYS A 173 -6.51 -16.45 -3.64
CA CYS A 173 -6.17 -16.09 -5.02
C CYS A 173 -5.72 -17.35 -5.77
N ALA A 174 -6.15 -17.49 -7.01
CA ALA A 174 -5.70 -18.61 -7.85
C ALA A 174 -4.18 -18.55 -8.01
N ASP A 175 -3.58 -19.72 -8.11
CA ASP A 175 -2.19 -19.84 -8.48
C ASP A 175 -1.98 -19.32 -9.93
N VAL A 176 -0.81 -18.73 -10.20
CA VAL A 176 -0.44 -18.25 -11.52
C VAL A 176 0.63 -19.13 -12.15
N GLU A 177 0.74 -19.09 -13.47
CA GLU A 177 1.80 -19.79 -14.21
C GLU A 177 3.14 -19.06 -14.04
N GLU A 178 4.26 -19.79 -14.18
CA GLU A 178 5.61 -19.24 -14.19
C GLU A 178 5.71 -17.99 -15.09
N GLY A 179 6.25 -16.91 -14.56
CA GLY A 179 6.42 -15.65 -15.26
C GLY A 179 5.20 -14.72 -15.23
N TYR A 180 4.16 -15.10 -14.49
CA TYR A 180 3.00 -14.24 -14.22
C TYR A 180 3.00 -13.76 -12.77
N SER A 181 2.31 -12.65 -12.51
CA SER A 181 2.08 -12.10 -11.19
C SER A 181 0.60 -12.11 -10.81
N LEU A 182 0.32 -11.95 -9.54
CA LEU A 182 -1.01 -11.60 -9.02
C LEU A 182 -1.07 -10.08 -8.84
N GLU A 183 -1.89 -9.39 -9.65
CA GLU A 183 -2.08 -7.94 -9.60
C GLU A 183 -3.47 -7.60 -9.05
N ARG A 184 -3.54 -6.66 -8.12
CA ARG A 184 -4.78 -6.09 -7.60
C ARG A 184 -5.38 -5.12 -8.62
N SER A 185 -6.59 -5.39 -9.09
CA SER A 185 -7.20 -4.62 -10.17
C SER A 185 -8.59 -4.07 -9.81
N PRO A 186 -8.73 -2.72 -9.73
CA PRO A 186 -7.64 -1.71 -9.76
C PRO A 186 -6.78 -1.74 -8.49
N ALA A 187 -5.54 -1.24 -8.54
CA ALA A 187 -4.59 -1.24 -7.42
C ALA A 187 -5.14 -0.63 -6.12
N SER A 188 -6.11 0.28 -6.20
CA SER A 188 -6.78 0.90 -5.05
C SER A 188 -7.94 0.10 -4.48
N GLN A 189 -8.37 -0.98 -5.13
CA GLN A 189 -9.46 -1.84 -4.66
C GLN A 189 -8.95 -2.74 -3.56
N ASP A 190 -9.64 -2.71 -2.42
CA ASP A 190 -9.33 -3.57 -1.30
C ASP A 190 -10.62 -3.90 -0.58
N THR A 191 -11.13 -5.08 -0.88
CA THR A 191 -12.36 -5.63 -0.29
C THR A 191 -12.06 -6.82 0.62
N ASP A 192 -10.78 -7.08 0.90
CA ASP A 192 -10.29 -8.24 1.67
C ASP A 192 -10.72 -9.58 1.03
N LEU A 193 -10.76 -9.65 -0.31
CA LEU A 193 -11.15 -10.85 -1.05
C LEU A 193 -10.14 -11.20 -2.15
N ALA A 194 -10.03 -12.48 -2.43
CA ALA A 194 -9.23 -12.99 -3.56
C ALA A 194 -9.64 -12.41 -4.92
N SER A 195 -10.91 -12.03 -5.07
CA SER A 195 -11.43 -11.42 -6.30
C SER A 195 -10.88 -10.03 -6.62
N ASP A 196 -10.14 -9.41 -5.67
CA ASP A 196 -9.44 -8.15 -5.93
C ASP A 196 -8.22 -8.36 -6.84
N PHE A 197 -7.74 -9.60 -6.97
CA PHE A 197 -6.54 -9.95 -7.72
C PHE A 197 -6.86 -10.64 -9.03
N ILE A 198 -6.07 -10.32 -10.05
CA ILE A 198 -6.09 -10.93 -11.37
C ILE A 198 -4.69 -11.47 -11.73
N ASN A 199 -4.64 -12.38 -12.68
CA ASN A 199 -3.39 -12.86 -13.26
C ASN A 199 -2.87 -11.82 -14.27
N GLN A 200 -1.61 -11.40 -14.12
CA GLN A 200 -0.95 -10.39 -14.96
C GLN A 200 0.37 -10.94 -15.52
N LYS A 201 0.69 -10.59 -16.78
CA LYS A 201 1.91 -11.01 -17.47
C LYS A 201 2.82 -9.84 -17.79
#